data_45c981d458847920f0db91ed9417d0a9
#
_entry.id   45c981d458847920f0db91ed9417d0a9
#
_cell.length_a   1.000
_cell.length_b   1.000
_cell.length_c   1.000
_cell.angle_alpha   90.00
_cell.angle_beta   90.00
_cell.angle_gamma   90.00
#
_symmetry.space_group_name_H-M   'P 1'
#
loop_
_entity.id
_entity.type
_entity.pdbx_description
1 polymer ?
#
loop_
_entity_poly.entity_id
_entity_poly.type
_entity_poly.pdbx_seq_one_letter_code
_entity_poly.pdbx_strand_id
1 'polypeptide(L)'
;MELNICHLYPEVLNLYGDRGNIRCLSRRLSWRGIDCHVDELKIGEKKDLTAYDLFFIGGGQDFEQEVLLGDLNSGKGADIKAAVEDGKTFLCICGGYQMMGHYYQTHDGVKCEFLGAVDFHTVG
;
A
#
# COMPACT_ATOMS: atom_id res chain seq x y z
N MET A 1 7.95 -1.43 -23.54
CA MET A 1 7.68 -0.69 -22.32
C MET A 1 7.46 -1.68 -21.18
N GLU A 2 8.03 -1.43 -20.04
CA GLU A 2 7.97 -2.31 -18.87
C GLU A 2 7.45 -1.53 -17.67
N LEU A 3 6.56 -2.15 -16.88
CA LEU A 3 6.02 -1.55 -15.67
C LEU A 3 6.22 -2.50 -14.49
N ASN A 4 6.86 -2.02 -13.45
CA ASN A 4 7.11 -2.78 -12.22
C ASN A 4 6.15 -2.32 -11.13
N ILE A 5 5.33 -3.26 -10.64
CA ILE A 5 4.32 -3.02 -9.62
C ILE A 5 4.72 -3.69 -8.31
N CYS A 6 4.63 -2.96 -7.22
CA CYS A 6 4.80 -3.50 -5.87
C CYS A 6 3.43 -3.60 -5.20
N HIS A 7 2.98 -4.81 -4.90
CA HIS A 7 1.76 -5.06 -4.14
C HIS A 7 2.11 -5.16 -2.66
N LEU A 8 1.85 -4.08 -1.93
CA LEU A 8 2.17 -3.99 -0.51
C LEU A 8 1.13 -4.73 0.33
N TYR A 9 1.60 -5.56 1.23
CA TYR A 9 0.78 -6.27 2.22
C TYR A 9 -0.37 -7.10 1.65
N PRO A 10 -0.11 -7.97 0.65
CA PRO A 10 -1.20 -8.74 0.01
C PRO A 10 -1.87 -9.74 0.94
N GLU A 11 -1.23 -10.12 2.05
CA GLU A 11 -1.76 -11.09 3.02
C GLU A 11 -2.78 -10.47 3.98
N VAL A 12 -2.59 -9.22 4.37
CA VAL A 12 -3.42 -8.54 5.37
C VAL A 12 -4.35 -7.50 4.76
N LEU A 13 -4.02 -6.94 3.61
CA LEU A 13 -4.82 -5.95 2.91
C LEU A 13 -5.36 -6.52 1.60
N ASN A 14 -6.23 -7.53 1.71
CA ASN A 14 -6.82 -8.23 0.58
C ASN A 14 -8.30 -8.58 0.83
N LEU A 15 -8.98 -7.76 1.65
CA LEU A 15 -10.35 -8.03 2.08
C LEU A 15 -11.36 -7.89 0.95
N TYR A 16 -11.14 -6.98 0.02
CA TYR A 16 -12.10 -6.62 -1.02
C TYR A 16 -11.73 -7.15 -2.40
N GLY A 17 -11.06 -8.29 -2.47
CA GLY A 17 -10.67 -8.91 -3.74
C GLY A 17 -9.53 -8.17 -4.43
N ASP A 18 -8.63 -7.59 -3.67
CA ASP A 18 -7.54 -6.76 -4.17
C ASP A 18 -6.58 -7.49 -5.11
N ARG A 19 -6.41 -8.80 -4.93
CA ARG A 19 -5.63 -9.63 -5.86
C ARG A 19 -6.29 -9.70 -7.24
N GLY A 20 -7.61 -9.66 -7.30
CA GLY A 20 -8.37 -9.58 -8.55
C GLY A 20 -8.09 -8.26 -9.27
N ASN A 21 -7.98 -7.16 -8.52
CA ASN A 21 -7.63 -5.85 -9.08
C ASN A 21 -6.24 -5.86 -9.71
N ILE A 22 -5.27 -6.48 -9.05
CA ILE A 22 -3.91 -6.63 -9.58
C ILE A 22 -3.91 -7.47 -10.86
N ARG A 23 -4.66 -8.59 -10.89
CA ARG A 23 -4.79 -9.43 -12.08
C ARG A 23 -5.40 -8.67 -13.25
N CYS A 24 -6.44 -7.91 -12.97
CA CYS A 24 -7.12 -7.09 -14.00
C CYS A 24 -6.15 -6.07 -14.59
N LEU A 25 -5.43 -5.37 -13.73
CA LEU A 25 -4.45 -4.37 -14.15
C LEU A 25 -3.34 -5.00 -15.01
N SER A 26 -2.79 -6.12 -14.56
CA SER A 26 -1.73 -6.85 -15.28
C SER A 26 -2.20 -7.30 -16.66
N ARG A 27 -3.42 -7.84 -16.77
CA ARG A 27 -3.98 -8.26 -18.06
C ARG A 27 -4.19 -7.09 -19.01
N ARG A 28 -4.73 -5.98 -18.51
CA ARG A 28 -4.97 -4.79 -19.32
C ARG A 28 -3.68 -4.20 -19.87
N LEU A 29 -2.63 -4.21 -19.06
CA LEU A 29 -1.30 -3.76 -19.49
C LEU A 29 -0.73 -4.71 -20.55
N SER A 30 -0.86 -6.01 -20.35
CA SER A 30 -0.40 -7.01 -21.32
C SER A 30 -1.10 -6.85 -22.67
N TRP A 31 -2.41 -6.63 -22.67
CA TRP A 31 -3.17 -6.42 -23.90
C TRP A 31 -2.73 -5.16 -24.67
N ARG A 32 -2.11 -4.22 -24.00
CA ARG A 32 -1.57 -3.00 -24.62
C ARG A 32 -0.09 -3.12 -24.98
N GLY A 33 0.48 -4.32 -24.87
CA GLY A 33 1.89 -4.56 -25.18
C GLY A 33 2.86 -4.02 -24.14
N ILE A 34 2.41 -3.80 -22.91
CA ILE A 34 3.24 -3.36 -21.80
C ILE A 34 3.59 -4.56 -20.93
N ASP A 35 4.87 -4.85 -20.78
CA ASP A 35 5.35 -5.90 -19.89
C ASP A 35 5.13 -5.47 -18.43
N CYS A 36 4.38 -6.28 -17.68
CA CYS A 36 4.03 -5.99 -16.32
C CYS A 36 4.64 -7.02 -15.37
N HIS A 37 5.42 -6.56 -14.40
CA HIS A 37 6.01 -7.39 -13.36
C HIS A 37 5.40 -6.99 -12.02
N VAL A 38 4.81 -7.95 -11.30
CA VAL A 38 4.19 -7.71 -10.00
C VAL A 38 4.96 -8.48 -8.94
N ASP A 39 5.52 -7.75 -7.99
CA ASP A 39 6.17 -8.32 -6.81
C ASP A 39 5.31 -8.04 -5.57
N GLU A 40 5.19 -9.02 -4.71
CA GLU A 40 4.52 -8.87 -3.42
C GLU A 40 5.54 -8.48 -2.35
N LEU A 41 5.18 -7.51 -1.51
CA LEU A 41 5.99 -7.10 -0.37
C LEU A 41 5.19 -7.36 0.90
N LYS A 42 5.57 -8.42 1.62
CA LYS A 42 4.87 -8.91 2.80
C LYS A 42 5.42 -8.31 4.10
N ILE A 43 4.73 -8.57 5.21
CA ILE A 43 5.22 -8.20 6.53
C ILE A 43 6.57 -8.86 6.78
N GLY A 44 7.51 -8.07 7.30
CA GLY A 44 8.87 -8.53 7.58
C GLY A 44 9.81 -8.57 6.40
N GLU A 45 9.33 -8.34 5.18
CA GLU A 45 10.15 -8.28 3.98
C GLU A 45 10.59 -6.85 3.68
N LYS A 46 11.77 -6.70 3.08
CA LYS A 46 12.26 -5.42 2.58
C LYS A 46 12.72 -5.56 1.15
N LYS A 47 12.42 -4.56 0.33
CA LYS A 47 12.85 -4.46 -1.06
C LYS A 47 13.23 -3.01 -1.37
N ASP A 48 14.01 -2.83 -2.42
CA ASP A 48 14.33 -1.48 -2.92
C ASP A 48 13.11 -0.92 -3.66
N LEU A 49 12.39 -0.01 -3.01
CA LEU A 49 11.17 0.58 -3.56
C LEU A 49 11.44 1.52 -4.74
N THR A 50 12.67 1.97 -4.93
CA THR A 50 13.01 2.82 -6.08
C THR A 50 12.93 2.08 -7.41
N ALA A 51 12.92 0.74 -7.39
CA ALA A 51 12.83 -0.09 -8.59
C ALA A 51 11.41 -0.21 -9.14
N TYR A 52 10.40 0.29 -8.43
CA TYR A 52 8.99 0.15 -8.81
C TYR A 52 8.41 1.43 -9.36
N ASP A 53 7.46 1.28 -10.27
CA ASP A 53 6.76 2.40 -10.92
C ASP A 53 5.41 2.68 -10.28
N LEU A 54 4.73 1.62 -9.81
CA LEU A 54 3.41 1.72 -9.21
C LEU A 54 3.34 0.85 -7.97
N PHE A 55 2.69 1.37 -6.93
CA PHE A 55 2.44 0.67 -5.67
C PHE A 55 0.95 0.49 -5.48
N PHE A 56 0.54 -0.73 -5.13
CA PHE A 56 -0.84 -1.05 -4.84
C PHE A 56 -0.98 -1.44 -3.37
N ILE A 57 -1.93 -0.81 -2.68
CA ILE A 57 -2.24 -1.10 -1.27
C ILE A 57 -3.74 -1.30 -1.17
N GLY A 58 -4.16 -2.51 -0.84
CA GLY A 58 -5.57 -2.86 -0.74
C GLY A 58 -6.20 -2.52 0.61
N GLY A 59 -7.43 -2.97 0.82
CA GLY A 59 -8.19 -2.75 2.04
C GLY A 59 -8.06 -3.88 3.06
N GLY A 60 -8.19 -3.55 4.33
CA GLY A 60 -8.17 -4.49 5.45
C GLY A 60 -9.06 -4.05 6.60
N GLN A 61 -9.14 -4.87 7.64
CA GLN A 61 -9.91 -4.58 8.84
C GLN A 61 -9.05 -3.83 9.88
N ASP A 62 -9.71 -3.16 10.82
CA ASP A 62 -9.04 -2.30 11.80
C ASP A 62 -7.97 -3.03 12.63
N PHE A 63 -8.24 -4.28 13.04
CA PHE A 63 -7.28 -5.01 13.88
C PHE A 63 -5.99 -5.36 13.12
N GLU A 64 -6.03 -5.46 11.81
CA GLU A 64 -4.85 -5.73 10.96
C GLU A 64 -3.94 -4.51 10.88
N GLN A 65 -4.46 -3.34 11.14
CA GLN A 65 -3.70 -2.08 11.10
C GLN A 65 -2.61 -2.02 12.17
N GLU A 66 -2.83 -2.63 13.34
CA GLU A 66 -1.81 -2.70 14.40
C GLU A 66 -0.59 -3.49 13.95
N VAL A 67 -0.81 -4.62 13.28
CA VAL A 67 0.26 -5.46 12.73
C VAL A 67 1.04 -4.69 11.67
N LEU A 68 0.33 -3.99 10.79
CA LEU A 68 0.93 -3.15 9.77
C LEU A 68 1.78 -2.05 10.38
N LEU A 69 1.30 -1.41 11.43
CA LEU A 69 1.99 -0.32 12.09
C LEU A 69 3.36 -0.76 12.61
N GLY A 70 3.42 -1.93 13.23
CA GLY A 70 4.68 -2.50 13.70
C GLY A 70 5.68 -2.72 12.56
N ASP A 71 5.23 -3.23 11.44
CA ASP A 71 6.08 -3.45 10.27
C ASP A 71 6.54 -2.13 9.64
N LEU A 72 5.65 -1.14 9.54
CA LEU A 72 5.98 0.18 9.03
C LEU A 72 7.03 0.88 9.88
N ASN A 73 6.94 0.75 11.20
CA ASN A 73 7.89 1.36 12.14
C ASN A 73 9.27 0.70 12.10
N SER A 74 9.41 -0.45 11.44
CA SER A 74 10.71 -1.13 11.27
C SER A 74 11.59 -0.52 10.18
N GLY A 75 11.15 0.57 9.55
CA GLY A 75 11.87 1.27 8.48
C GLY A 75 11.17 1.28 7.14
N LYS A 76 10.28 0.34 6.88
CA LYS A 76 9.52 0.27 5.61
C LYS A 76 8.66 1.51 5.40
N GLY A 77 8.10 2.07 6.47
CA GLY A 77 7.31 3.29 6.40
C GLY A 77 8.09 4.48 5.85
N ALA A 78 9.35 4.62 6.25
CA ALA A 78 10.22 5.68 5.72
C ALA A 78 10.48 5.49 4.22
N ASP A 79 10.67 4.24 3.77
CA ASP A 79 10.87 3.93 2.36
C ASP A 79 9.63 4.24 1.53
N ILE A 80 8.45 3.95 2.04
CA ILE A 80 7.17 4.26 1.39
C ILE A 80 6.99 5.78 1.29
N LYS A 81 7.26 6.52 2.36
CA LYS A 81 7.20 7.99 2.34
C LYS A 81 8.15 8.58 1.29
N ALA A 82 9.36 8.06 1.22
CA ALA A 82 10.34 8.50 0.23
C ALA A 82 9.84 8.27 -1.21
N ALA A 83 9.17 7.12 -1.45
CA ALA A 83 8.60 6.82 -2.75
C ALA A 83 7.46 7.79 -3.12
N VAL A 84 6.63 8.19 -2.16
CA VAL A 84 5.57 9.19 -2.37
C VAL A 84 6.20 10.55 -2.74
N GLU A 85 7.21 10.97 -2.01
CA GLU A 85 7.90 12.24 -2.25
C GLU A 85 8.64 12.26 -3.59
N ASP A 86 9.10 11.09 -4.04
CA ASP A 86 9.76 10.93 -5.34
C ASP A 86 8.78 10.93 -6.53
N GLY A 87 7.49 11.07 -6.29
CA GLY A 87 6.47 11.15 -7.32
C GLY A 87 6.02 9.81 -7.89
N LYS A 88 6.29 8.70 -7.22
CA LYS A 88 5.81 7.37 -7.62
C LYS A 88 4.28 7.30 -7.56
N THR A 89 3.68 6.47 -8.41
CA THR A 89 2.23 6.31 -8.45
C THR A 89 1.77 5.30 -7.40
N PHE A 90 0.76 5.68 -6.63
CA PHE A 90 0.15 4.84 -5.60
C PHE A 90 -1.34 4.68 -5.86
N LEU A 91 -1.83 3.44 -5.85
CA LEU A 91 -3.25 3.13 -5.82
C LEU A 91 -3.57 2.53 -4.46
N CYS A 92 -4.26 3.30 -3.62
CA CYS A 92 -4.55 2.94 -2.24
C CYS A 92 -6.06 2.83 -2.04
N ILE A 93 -6.52 1.72 -1.46
CA ILE A 93 -7.94 1.43 -1.31
C ILE A 93 -8.28 1.25 0.17
N CYS A 94 -9.31 1.97 0.64
CA CYS A 94 -9.86 1.84 1.99
C CYS A 94 -8.78 1.91 3.08
N GLY A 95 -8.48 0.79 3.75
CA GLY A 95 -7.44 0.74 4.79
C GLY A 95 -6.06 1.16 4.28
N GLY A 96 -5.73 0.81 3.04
CA GLY A 96 -4.49 1.24 2.40
C GLY A 96 -4.44 2.76 2.21
N TYR A 97 -5.56 3.36 1.85
CA TYR A 97 -5.67 4.81 1.75
C TYR A 97 -5.51 5.48 3.11
N GLN A 98 -6.18 4.95 4.14
CA GLN A 98 -6.10 5.47 5.51
C GLN A 98 -4.68 5.44 6.05
N MET A 99 -3.93 4.39 5.72
CA MET A 99 -2.55 4.19 6.15
C MET A 99 -1.61 5.30 5.63
N MET A 100 -1.92 5.92 4.51
CA MET A 100 -1.11 7.01 3.94
C MET A 100 -1.27 8.33 4.67
N GLY A 101 -2.33 8.50 5.44
CA GLY A 101 -2.58 9.71 6.22
C GLY A 101 -1.81 9.73 7.55
N HIS A 102 -2.03 10.78 8.34
CA HIS A 102 -1.35 10.96 9.63
C HIS A 102 -1.86 9.98 10.68
N TYR A 103 -3.17 9.75 10.74
CA TYR A 103 -3.76 8.82 11.69
C TYR A 103 -5.17 8.39 11.27
N TYR A 104 -5.61 7.30 11.86
CA TYR A 104 -7.00 6.83 11.81
C TYR A 104 -7.54 6.81 13.25
N GLN A 105 -8.66 7.46 13.50
CA GLN A 105 -9.33 7.44 14.78
C GLN A 105 -10.60 6.59 14.69
N THR A 106 -10.67 5.51 15.50
CA THR A 106 -11.83 4.64 15.55
C THR A 106 -13.01 5.34 16.21
N HIS A 107 -14.22 4.80 16.06
CA HIS A 107 -15.42 5.35 16.71
C HIS A 107 -15.32 5.29 18.25
N ASP A 108 -14.46 4.44 18.80
CA ASP A 108 -14.18 4.37 20.25
C ASP A 108 -13.18 5.44 20.72
N GLY A 109 -12.68 6.25 19.83
CA GLY A 109 -11.72 7.29 20.13
C GLY A 109 -10.25 6.81 20.15
N VAL A 110 -9.98 5.56 19.77
CA VAL A 110 -8.61 5.05 19.69
C VAL A 110 -7.95 5.59 18.43
N LYS A 111 -6.77 6.19 18.60
CA LYS A 111 -6.01 6.79 17.52
C LYS A 111 -4.86 5.88 17.09
N CYS A 112 -4.85 5.49 15.82
CA CYS A 112 -3.76 4.74 15.21
C CYS A 112 -2.93 5.67 14.34
N GLU A 113 -1.69 5.93 14.71
CA GLU A 113 -0.81 6.79 13.93
C GLU A 113 -0.22 6.03 12.75
N PHE A 114 -0.26 6.63 11.58
CA PHE A 114 0.21 6.05 10.33
C PHE A 114 1.36 6.85 9.71
N LEU A 115 1.55 6.66 8.40
CA LEU A 115 2.72 7.16 7.69
C LEU A 115 2.85 8.68 7.66
N GLY A 116 1.74 9.40 7.58
CA GLY A 116 1.77 10.84 7.36
C GLY A 116 2.39 11.23 6.02
N ALA A 117 2.35 10.31 5.04
CA ALA A 117 2.90 10.57 3.72
C ALA A 117 2.07 11.57 2.94
N VAL A 118 0.78 11.64 3.23
CA VAL A 118 -0.16 12.60 2.66
C VAL A 118 -0.87 13.32 3.80
N ASP A 119 -1.12 14.61 3.63
CA ASP A 119 -1.66 15.45 4.70
C ASP A 119 -3.18 15.30 4.83
N PHE A 120 -3.59 14.25 5.52
CA PHE A 120 -4.98 14.02 5.91
C PHE A 120 -5.05 13.08 7.11
N HIS A 121 -6.24 12.94 7.69
CA HIS A 121 -6.53 11.94 8.71
C HIS A 121 -7.94 11.39 8.51
N THR A 122 -8.23 10.26 9.15
CA THR A 122 -9.53 9.59 9.07
C THR A 122 -10.14 9.48 10.45
N VAL A 123 -11.44 9.77 10.54
CA VAL A 123 -12.23 9.63 11.77
C VAL A 123 -13.40 8.69 11.46
N GLY A 124 -13.48 7.63 12.22
CA GLY A 124 -14.55 6.63 12.11
C GLY A 124 -15.82 7.00 12.86
#